data_5e2a3d8b1be8b38f0f9d81e26ad014dd
#
_entry.id   5e2a3d8b1be8b38f0f9d81e26ad014dd
#
_cell.length_a   1.000
_cell.length_b   1.000
_cell.length_c   1.000
_cell.angle_alpha   90.00
_cell.angle_beta   90.00
_cell.angle_gamma   90.00
#
_symmetry.space_group_name_H-M   'P 1'
#
loop_
_entity.id
_entity.type
_entity.pdbx_description
1 polymer ?
#
loop_
_entity_poly.entity_id
_entity_poly.type
_entity_poly.pdbx_seq_one_letter_code
_entity_poly.pdbx_strand_id
1 'polypeptide(L)'
;NYSWSKEGDTHNTFLRDIFSRDTQRDMGQPYTRGRYYHLYLNGMYWGLFQTEERPDADYAETYFGDSEDDYDVIKVSVEAWPYFNEATDGTMESWQEMYNRCNRGFASNTDYFALEGKDQNGKPVKNTRVWVNIDNLIDYMLVIFYTGNFDAPVSSFYGNAMANNYFAIL
;
A
#
# COMPACT_ATOMS: atom_id res chain seq x y z
N ASN A 1 2.92 10.54 12.42
CA ASN A 1 3.43 10.07 13.71
C ASN A 1 2.46 10.33 14.84
N TYR A 2 1.24 9.91 14.64
CA TYR A 2 0.20 9.99 15.62
C TYR A 2 0.41 8.91 16.69
N SER A 3 0.20 9.27 17.94
CA SER A 3 0.12 8.33 19.05
C SER A 3 -1.34 8.09 19.44
N TRP A 4 -1.65 6.90 19.89
CA TRP A 4 -2.96 6.54 20.43
C TRP A 4 -3.27 7.24 21.76
N SER A 5 -2.29 7.83 22.43
CA SER A 5 -2.50 8.61 23.65
C SER A 5 -2.88 10.06 23.34
N LYS A 6 -3.71 10.66 24.19
CA LYS A 6 -4.12 12.07 24.05
C LYS A 6 -2.96 13.06 24.20
N GLU A 7 -1.90 12.65 24.89
CA GLU A 7 -0.73 13.47 25.18
C GLU A 7 0.39 13.25 24.17
N GLY A 8 0.18 12.38 23.18
CA GLY A 8 1.21 11.94 22.25
C GLY A 8 2.13 10.88 22.86
N ASP A 9 2.95 10.28 22.03
CA ASP A 9 3.92 9.27 22.43
C ASP A 9 5.31 9.89 22.54
N THR A 10 5.88 9.87 23.72
CA THR A 10 7.24 10.38 23.99
C THR A 10 8.32 9.60 23.21
N HIS A 11 8.00 8.41 22.71
CA HIS A 11 8.87 7.57 21.88
C HIS A 11 8.66 7.79 20.38
N ASN A 12 7.80 8.74 20.00
CA ASN A 12 7.55 9.05 18.60
C ASN A 12 8.77 9.76 17.99
N THR A 13 9.42 9.09 17.06
CA THR A 13 10.64 9.61 16.42
C THR A 13 10.36 10.56 15.26
N PHE A 14 9.11 10.63 14.79
CA PHE A 14 8.72 11.41 13.61
C PHE A 14 9.40 10.98 12.30
N LEU A 15 9.94 9.75 12.26
CA LEU A 15 10.75 9.25 11.13
C LEU A 15 10.20 7.98 10.49
N ARG A 16 9.25 7.29 11.12
CA ARG A 16 8.82 5.93 10.70
C ARG A 16 8.34 5.86 9.27
N ASP A 17 7.48 6.79 8.86
CA ASP A 17 6.90 6.77 7.52
C ASP A 17 7.96 7.06 6.46
N ILE A 18 8.78 8.09 6.66
CA ILE A 18 9.88 8.42 5.75
C ILE A 18 10.86 7.26 5.63
N PHE A 19 11.24 6.63 6.75
CA PHE A 19 12.14 5.47 6.71
C PHE A 19 11.56 4.34 5.87
N SER A 20 10.29 3.99 6.06
CA SER A 20 9.64 2.92 5.30
C SER A 20 9.56 3.24 3.81
N ARG A 21 9.20 4.48 3.46
CA ARG A 21 9.10 4.95 2.06
C ARG A 21 10.46 5.01 1.37
N ASP A 22 11.46 5.56 2.05
CA ASP A 22 12.83 5.61 1.52
C ASP A 22 13.42 4.20 1.35
N THR A 23 13.10 3.27 2.26
CA THR A 23 13.49 1.87 2.13
C THR A 23 12.85 1.23 0.89
N GLN A 24 11.56 1.44 0.64
CA GLN A 24 10.90 0.96 -0.59
C GLN A 24 11.57 1.55 -1.85
N ARG A 25 11.86 2.86 -1.84
CA ARG A 25 12.61 3.50 -2.94
C ARG A 25 13.94 2.80 -3.19
N ASP A 26 14.71 2.59 -2.13
CA ASP A 26 16.07 2.03 -2.22
C ASP A 26 16.04 0.55 -2.65
N MET A 27 14.93 -0.15 -2.44
CA MET A 27 14.65 -1.48 -2.98
C MET A 27 14.17 -1.43 -4.46
N GLY A 28 14.00 -0.23 -5.03
CA GLY A 28 13.56 -0.06 -6.42
C GLY A 28 12.04 -0.19 -6.62
N GLN A 29 11.27 -0.14 -5.55
CA GLN A 29 9.82 -0.26 -5.59
C GLN A 29 9.12 1.10 -5.70
N PRO A 30 7.88 1.14 -6.20
CA PRO A 30 7.04 2.32 -6.11
C PRO A 30 6.92 2.80 -4.66
N TYR A 31 7.05 4.09 -4.46
CA TYR A 31 6.98 4.70 -3.13
C TYR A 31 6.34 6.08 -3.21
N THR A 32 5.67 6.51 -2.16
CA THR A 32 5.16 7.87 -2.03
C THR A 32 6.22 8.76 -1.40
N ARG A 33 6.39 9.96 -1.94
CA ARG A 33 7.41 10.91 -1.50
C ARG A 33 6.91 11.71 -0.33
N GLY A 34 7.80 12.07 0.57
CA GLY A 34 7.46 12.93 1.70
C GLY A 34 8.60 13.89 2.03
N ARG A 35 8.26 15.02 2.63
CA ARG A 35 9.22 16.03 3.07
C ARG A 35 8.81 16.68 4.38
N TYR A 36 9.79 17.14 5.13
CA TYR A 36 9.56 17.94 6.33
C TYR A 36 9.60 19.43 6.03
N TYR A 37 8.71 20.17 6.68
CA TYR A 37 8.62 21.62 6.56
C TYR A 37 8.44 22.25 7.94
N HIS A 38 9.12 23.39 8.16
CA HIS A 38 8.77 24.27 9.22
C HIS A 38 7.56 25.11 8.82
N LEU A 39 6.44 24.90 9.49
CA LEU A 39 5.20 25.63 9.19
C LEU A 39 5.15 26.93 10.00
N TYR A 40 4.86 28.02 9.31
CA TYR A 40 4.57 29.32 9.89
C TYR A 40 3.15 29.76 9.45
N LEU A 41 2.33 30.13 10.41
CA LEU A 41 0.99 30.71 10.18
C LEU A 41 1.01 32.17 10.62
N ASN A 42 0.74 33.09 9.67
CA ASN A 42 0.78 34.53 9.92
C ASN A 42 2.10 35.00 10.59
N GLY A 43 3.22 34.39 10.22
CA GLY A 43 4.54 34.72 10.78
C GLY A 43 4.88 34.02 12.10
N MET A 44 3.94 33.31 12.72
CA MET A 44 4.20 32.53 13.93
C MET A 44 4.61 31.10 13.59
N TYR A 45 5.67 30.61 14.21
CA TYR A 45 6.10 29.24 14.05
C TYR A 45 5.07 28.27 14.64
N TRP A 46 4.55 27.38 13.80
CA TRP A 46 3.49 26.44 14.18
C TRP A 46 4.01 25.03 14.46
N GLY A 47 5.16 24.67 13.93
CA GLY A 47 5.80 23.38 14.18
C GLY A 47 6.49 22.78 12.96
N LEU A 48 7.01 21.57 13.14
CA LEU A 48 7.55 20.74 12.09
C LEU A 48 6.43 19.82 11.55
N PHE A 49 6.18 19.89 10.26
CA PHE A 49 5.16 19.11 9.57
C PHE A 49 5.79 18.23 8.50
N GLN A 50 5.25 17.06 8.31
CA GLN A 50 5.56 16.19 7.20
C GLN A 50 4.42 16.26 6.18
N THR A 51 4.76 16.49 4.93
CA THR A 51 3.85 16.30 3.80
C THR A 51 4.17 14.97 3.13
N GLU A 52 3.16 14.34 2.57
CA GLU A 52 3.29 13.06 1.88
C GLU A 52 2.39 13.04 0.66
N GLU A 53 2.87 12.38 -0.39
CA GLU A 53 2.01 12.00 -1.50
C GLU A 53 1.01 10.94 -1.03
N ARG A 54 -0.17 10.99 -1.59
CA ARG A 54 -1.19 9.97 -1.39
C ARG A 54 -1.10 8.95 -2.52
N PRO A 55 -1.17 7.65 -2.25
CA PRO A 55 -1.23 6.63 -3.29
C PRO A 55 -2.67 6.52 -3.82
N ASP A 56 -3.06 7.43 -4.70
CA ASP A 56 -4.35 7.54 -5.38
C ASP A 56 -4.19 7.41 -6.90
N ALA A 57 -5.26 7.62 -7.67
CA ALA A 57 -5.23 7.50 -9.12
C ALA A 57 -4.33 8.56 -9.78
N ASP A 58 -4.31 9.80 -9.27
CA ASP A 58 -3.38 10.86 -9.74
C ASP A 58 -1.91 10.46 -9.57
N TYR A 59 -1.59 9.81 -8.45
CA TYR A 59 -0.27 9.24 -8.22
C TYR A 59 0.05 8.15 -9.25
N ALA A 60 -0.91 7.27 -9.53
CA ALA A 60 -0.72 6.19 -10.49
C ALA A 60 -0.51 6.74 -11.91
N GLU A 61 -1.32 7.69 -12.37
CA GLU A 61 -1.12 8.38 -13.65
C GLU A 61 0.27 9.01 -13.73
N THR A 62 0.70 9.71 -12.66
CA THR A 62 1.97 10.43 -12.64
C THR A 62 3.19 9.49 -12.77
N TYR A 63 3.15 8.31 -12.14
CA TYR A 63 4.34 7.47 -12.00
C TYR A 63 4.31 6.16 -12.80
N PHE A 64 3.13 5.70 -13.19
CA PHE A 64 2.99 4.47 -13.98
C PHE A 64 2.54 4.77 -15.41
N GLY A 65 1.97 5.95 -15.68
CA GLY A 65 1.39 6.33 -16.97
C GLY A 65 -0.10 5.99 -17.04
N ASP A 66 -0.63 5.91 -18.25
CA ASP A 66 -2.07 5.77 -18.53
C ASP A 66 -2.89 6.95 -17.95
N SER A 67 -4.21 6.86 -17.88
CA SER A 67 -5.08 7.89 -17.30
C SER A 67 -5.46 7.52 -15.87
N GLU A 68 -5.72 8.50 -15.02
CA GLU A 68 -6.28 8.27 -13.68
C GLU A 68 -7.56 7.42 -13.70
N ASP A 69 -8.37 7.54 -14.77
CA ASP A 69 -9.60 6.76 -14.97
C ASP A 69 -9.36 5.26 -15.21
N ASP A 70 -8.13 4.85 -15.51
CA ASP A 70 -7.74 3.46 -15.77
C ASP A 70 -7.35 2.69 -14.51
N TYR A 71 -7.29 3.36 -13.36
CA TYR A 71 -6.84 2.76 -12.09
C TYR A 71 -7.96 2.56 -11.09
N ASP A 72 -7.99 1.39 -10.50
CA ASP A 72 -8.74 1.11 -9.27
C ASP A 72 -7.79 1.29 -8.07
N VAL A 73 -8.14 2.14 -7.11
CA VAL A 73 -7.36 2.34 -5.88
C VAL A 73 -8.16 1.88 -4.67
N ILE A 74 -7.61 0.91 -3.97
CA ILE A 74 -8.26 0.25 -2.85
C ILE A 74 -7.54 0.63 -1.57
N LYS A 75 -8.29 1.00 -0.55
CA LYS A 75 -7.78 1.20 0.82
C LYS A 75 -8.62 0.44 1.85
N VAL A 76 -8.11 0.43 3.05
CA VAL A 76 -8.89 0.00 4.22
C VAL A 76 -9.72 1.17 4.74
N SER A 77 -11.04 0.96 4.84
CA SER A 77 -11.96 1.88 5.53
C SER A 77 -12.06 1.53 7.01
N VAL A 78 -12.03 2.57 7.83
CA VAL A 78 -12.20 2.50 9.29
C VAL A 78 -13.54 3.07 9.75
N GLU A 79 -14.44 3.35 8.81
CA GLU A 79 -15.74 3.98 9.08
C GLU A 79 -16.72 3.04 9.79
N ALA A 80 -16.49 1.73 9.69
CA ALA A 80 -17.28 0.72 10.37
C ALA A 80 -16.41 -0.40 10.96
N TRP A 81 -16.96 -1.14 11.90
CA TRP A 81 -16.33 -2.32 12.46
C TRP A 81 -17.11 -3.58 12.06
N PRO A 82 -16.47 -4.66 11.55
CA PRO A 82 -15.05 -4.78 11.23
C PRO A 82 -14.61 -3.86 10.08
N TYR A 83 -13.33 -3.49 10.04
CA TYR A 83 -12.75 -2.74 8.94
C TYR A 83 -12.89 -3.51 7.63
N PHE A 84 -13.04 -2.79 6.53
CA PHE A 84 -13.29 -3.38 5.22
C PHE A 84 -12.52 -2.65 4.11
N ASN A 85 -12.41 -3.28 2.94
CA ASN A 85 -11.81 -2.66 1.77
C ASN A 85 -12.84 -1.84 1.02
N GLU A 86 -12.46 -0.64 0.58
CA GLU A 86 -13.25 0.23 -0.29
C GLU A 86 -12.38 0.80 -1.42
N ALA A 87 -13.00 1.08 -2.56
CA ALA A 87 -12.35 1.84 -3.62
C ALA A 87 -12.42 3.33 -3.29
N THR A 88 -11.28 4.02 -3.34
CA THR A 88 -11.22 5.50 -3.30
C THR A 88 -11.30 6.10 -4.68
N ASP A 89 -10.82 5.35 -5.68
CA ASP A 89 -10.85 5.67 -7.09
C ASP A 89 -11.22 4.41 -7.87
N GLY A 90 -11.93 4.55 -8.99
CA GLY A 90 -12.39 3.42 -9.77
C GLY A 90 -13.42 2.55 -9.06
N THR A 91 -13.25 1.24 -9.13
CA THR A 91 -14.21 0.23 -8.64
C THR A 91 -13.54 -0.87 -7.81
N MET A 92 -14.37 -1.70 -7.15
CA MET A 92 -13.89 -2.90 -6.44
C MET A 92 -13.76 -4.14 -7.34
N GLU A 93 -14.08 -4.06 -8.61
CA GLU A 93 -14.21 -5.24 -9.49
C GLU A 93 -12.87 -5.96 -9.68
N SER A 94 -11.81 -5.20 -9.99
CA SER A 94 -10.46 -5.75 -10.17
C SER A 94 -9.93 -6.39 -8.90
N TRP A 95 -10.13 -5.71 -7.77
CA TRP A 95 -9.76 -6.25 -6.46
C TRP A 95 -10.48 -7.54 -6.13
N GLN A 96 -11.80 -7.58 -6.35
CA GLN A 96 -12.61 -8.77 -6.07
C GLN A 96 -12.21 -9.96 -6.94
N GLU A 97 -11.92 -9.72 -8.21
CA GLU A 97 -11.46 -10.77 -9.12
C GLU A 97 -10.08 -11.31 -8.68
N MET A 98 -9.12 -10.43 -8.38
CA MET A 98 -7.80 -10.80 -7.86
C MET A 98 -7.93 -11.60 -6.57
N TYR A 99 -8.71 -11.11 -5.61
CA TYR A 99 -8.95 -11.76 -4.33
C TYR A 99 -9.56 -13.15 -4.51
N ASN A 100 -10.56 -13.30 -5.40
CA ASN A 100 -11.20 -14.57 -5.67
C ASN A 100 -10.22 -15.58 -6.30
N ARG A 101 -9.29 -15.12 -7.16
CA ARG A 101 -8.22 -15.96 -7.72
C ARG A 101 -7.29 -16.49 -6.63
N CYS A 102 -6.83 -15.61 -5.76
CA CYS A 102 -5.95 -15.99 -4.63
C CYS A 102 -6.66 -16.92 -3.64
N ASN A 103 -7.92 -16.62 -3.30
CA ASN A 103 -8.69 -17.38 -2.30
C ASN A 103 -9.04 -18.81 -2.74
N ARG A 104 -9.18 -19.06 -4.04
CA ARG A 104 -9.34 -20.42 -4.57
C ARG A 104 -8.09 -21.28 -4.43
N GLY A 105 -6.93 -20.64 -4.16
CA GLY A 105 -5.64 -21.30 -4.19
C GLY A 105 -5.17 -21.65 -5.60
N PHE A 106 -4.00 -22.24 -5.68
CA PHE A 106 -3.33 -22.56 -6.93
C PHE A 106 -3.10 -24.07 -7.02
N ALA A 107 -3.75 -24.72 -7.98
CA ALA A 107 -3.61 -26.18 -8.19
C ALA A 107 -2.29 -26.52 -8.88
N SER A 108 -1.68 -25.55 -9.57
CA SER A 108 -0.44 -25.71 -10.32
C SER A 108 0.39 -24.41 -10.33
N ASN A 109 1.67 -24.53 -10.72
CA ASN A 109 2.51 -23.36 -10.99
C ASN A 109 1.94 -22.51 -12.13
N THR A 110 1.23 -23.10 -13.09
CA THR A 110 0.60 -22.35 -14.18
C THR A 110 -0.45 -21.39 -13.64
N ASP A 111 -1.27 -21.83 -12.68
CA ASP A 111 -2.29 -20.97 -12.05
C ASP A 111 -1.64 -19.82 -11.28
N TYR A 112 -0.55 -20.13 -10.56
CA TYR A 112 0.21 -19.12 -9.84
C TYR A 112 0.88 -18.11 -10.79
N PHE A 113 1.54 -18.58 -11.84
CA PHE A 113 2.18 -17.70 -12.81
C PHE A 113 1.18 -16.83 -13.58
N ALA A 114 -0.03 -17.32 -13.82
CA ALA A 114 -1.09 -16.54 -14.44
C ALA A 114 -1.50 -15.31 -13.60
N LEU A 115 -1.32 -15.34 -12.28
CA LEU A 115 -1.51 -14.19 -11.41
C LEU A 115 -0.53 -13.06 -11.71
N GLU A 116 0.69 -13.42 -12.10
CA GLU A 116 1.78 -12.51 -12.48
C GLU A 116 1.81 -12.17 -13.98
N GLY A 117 0.80 -12.58 -14.76
CA GLY A 117 0.82 -12.40 -16.23
C GLY A 117 1.90 -13.21 -16.94
N LYS A 118 2.30 -14.36 -16.39
CA LYS A 118 3.35 -15.24 -16.90
C LYS A 118 2.78 -16.55 -17.46
N ASP A 119 3.53 -17.17 -18.37
CA ASP A 119 3.23 -18.50 -18.90
C ASP A 119 3.59 -19.62 -17.89
N GLN A 120 3.31 -20.87 -18.26
CA GLN A 120 3.63 -22.07 -17.45
C GLN A 120 5.13 -22.23 -17.10
N ASN A 121 6.02 -21.53 -17.81
CA ASN A 121 7.46 -21.56 -17.60
C ASN A 121 7.93 -20.31 -16.79
N GLY A 122 7.00 -19.48 -16.31
CA GLY A 122 7.31 -18.27 -15.57
C GLY A 122 7.79 -17.11 -16.46
N LYS A 123 7.55 -17.13 -17.78
CA LYS A 123 7.93 -16.05 -18.68
C LYS A 123 6.78 -15.08 -18.88
N PRO A 124 7.05 -13.75 -18.84
CA PRO A 124 6.03 -12.75 -19.10
C PRO A 124 5.32 -12.95 -20.45
N VAL A 125 4.01 -12.83 -20.46
CA VAL A 125 3.16 -12.90 -21.66
C VAL A 125 2.69 -11.50 -22.01
N LYS A 126 2.93 -11.08 -23.26
CA LYS A 126 2.50 -9.75 -23.74
C LYS A 126 0.97 -9.62 -23.69
N ASN A 127 0.51 -8.42 -23.33
CA ASN A 127 -0.91 -8.08 -23.27
C ASN A 127 -1.73 -8.96 -22.31
N THR A 128 -1.09 -9.53 -21.31
CA THR A 128 -1.76 -10.27 -20.24
C THR A 128 -1.74 -9.41 -18.98
N ARG A 129 -2.89 -9.33 -18.30
CA ARG A 129 -3.00 -8.58 -17.06
C ARG A 129 -2.12 -9.20 -15.97
N VAL A 130 -1.34 -8.37 -15.30
CA VAL A 130 -0.67 -8.68 -14.04
C VAL A 130 -1.66 -8.34 -12.92
N TRP A 131 -2.09 -9.34 -12.16
CA TRP A 131 -3.01 -9.15 -11.05
C TRP A 131 -2.30 -8.78 -9.75
N VAL A 132 -1.10 -9.33 -9.57
CA VAL A 132 -0.25 -9.05 -8.41
C VAL A 132 1.20 -8.96 -8.85
N ASN A 133 1.85 -7.88 -8.51
CA ASN A 133 3.29 -7.78 -8.59
C ASN A 133 3.89 -8.45 -7.33
N ILE A 134 4.32 -9.70 -7.48
CA ILE A 134 4.81 -10.51 -6.35
C ILE A 134 6.10 -9.94 -5.77
N ASP A 135 7.00 -9.42 -6.60
CA ASP A 135 8.25 -8.81 -6.12
C ASP A 135 7.94 -7.59 -5.24
N ASN A 136 7.00 -6.73 -5.69
CA ASN A 136 6.55 -5.59 -4.88
C ASN A 136 5.91 -6.04 -3.56
N LEU A 137 5.06 -7.07 -3.60
CA LEU A 137 4.42 -7.60 -2.39
C LEU A 137 5.46 -8.16 -1.39
N ILE A 138 6.46 -8.89 -1.88
CA ILE A 138 7.55 -9.42 -1.04
C ILE A 138 8.31 -8.28 -0.38
N ASP A 139 8.76 -7.30 -1.15
CA ASP A 139 9.53 -6.18 -0.65
C ASP A 139 8.72 -5.33 0.35
N TYR A 140 7.45 -5.08 0.06
CA TYR A 140 6.53 -4.42 0.98
C TYR A 140 6.42 -5.17 2.33
N MET A 141 6.24 -6.48 2.29
CA MET A 141 6.16 -7.30 3.51
C MET A 141 7.50 -7.36 4.24
N LEU A 142 8.64 -7.35 3.53
CA LEU A 142 9.97 -7.30 4.16
C LEU A 142 10.16 -6.01 4.96
N VAL A 143 9.73 -4.85 4.45
CA VAL A 143 9.77 -3.58 5.20
C VAL A 143 8.94 -3.68 6.49
N ILE A 144 7.73 -4.24 6.41
CA ILE A 144 6.85 -4.44 7.57
C ILE A 144 7.51 -5.32 8.62
N PHE A 145 8.03 -6.48 8.23
CA PHE A 145 8.66 -7.43 9.15
C PHE A 145 9.97 -6.88 9.74
N TYR A 146 10.79 -6.24 8.93
CA TYR A 146 12.05 -5.65 9.39
C TYR A 146 11.84 -4.55 10.42
N THR A 147 10.84 -3.70 10.22
CA THR A 147 10.51 -2.62 11.16
C THR A 147 9.72 -3.07 12.37
N GLY A 148 9.26 -4.32 12.40
CA GLY A 148 8.39 -4.84 13.46
C GLY A 148 7.05 -4.14 13.53
N ASN A 149 6.54 -3.65 12.38
CA ASN A 149 5.27 -2.96 12.32
C ASN A 149 4.12 -3.96 12.49
N PHE A 150 3.51 -3.97 13.68
CA PHE A 150 2.36 -4.83 13.96
C PHE A 150 1.01 -4.21 13.61
N ASP A 151 0.97 -2.91 13.29
CA ASP A 151 -0.21 -2.18 12.81
C ASP A 151 -0.19 -2.07 11.28
N ALA A 152 -0.17 -3.20 10.61
CA ALA A 152 0.04 -3.39 9.18
C ALA A 152 -1.04 -4.34 8.61
N PRO A 153 -1.05 -4.63 7.31
CA PRO A 153 -2.00 -5.60 6.71
C PRO A 153 -2.09 -6.93 7.44
N VAL A 154 -0.97 -7.37 8.03
CA VAL A 154 -0.89 -8.58 8.87
C VAL A 154 -0.88 -8.15 10.35
N SER A 155 -2.05 -7.85 10.88
CA SER A 155 -2.19 -7.33 12.25
C SER A 155 -2.58 -8.43 13.22
N SER A 156 -1.62 -8.91 13.99
CA SER A 156 -1.85 -10.01 14.94
C SER A 156 -2.88 -9.67 16.02
N PHE A 157 -2.99 -8.41 16.42
CA PHE A 157 -3.97 -7.96 17.42
C PHE A 157 -5.43 -7.97 16.91
N TYR A 158 -5.63 -8.08 15.59
CA TYR A 158 -6.93 -8.36 14.96
C TYR A 158 -7.11 -9.83 14.60
N GLY A 159 -6.19 -10.70 15.01
CA GLY A 159 -6.20 -12.11 14.63
C GLY A 159 -6.06 -12.36 13.13
N ASN A 160 -5.54 -11.38 12.38
CA ASN A 160 -5.44 -11.37 10.91
C ASN A 160 -6.79 -11.60 10.19
N ALA A 161 -7.90 -11.28 10.86
CA ALA A 161 -9.25 -11.53 10.35
C ALA A 161 -9.86 -10.32 9.65
N MET A 162 -9.20 -9.18 9.66
CA MET A 162 -9.66 -7.91 9.12
C MET A 162 -8.59 -7.26 8.24
N ALA A 163 -9.05 -6.51 7.23
CA ALA A 163 -8.20 -5.58 6.51
C ALA A 163 -7.63 -4.51 7.44
N ASN A 164 -6.39 -4.09 7.25
CA ASN A 164 -5.76 -3.05 8.05
C ASN A 164 -4.61 -2.36 7.28
N ASN A 165 -4.57 -1.04 7.33
CA ASN A 165 -3.46 -0.15 6.97
C ASN A 165 -2.70 -0.50 5.67
N TYR A 166 -3.37 -0.56 4.54
CA TYR A 166 -2.72 -0.65 3.23
C TYR A 166 -3.49 0.12 2.15
N PHE A 167 -2.78 0.38 1.07
CA PHE A 167 -3.33 0.77 -0.23
C PHE A 167 -2.91 -0.25 -1.28
N ALA A 168 -3.75 -0.45 -2.27
CA ALA A 168 -3.44 -1.21 -3.48
C ALA A 168 -3.89 -0.42 -4.70
N ILE A 169 -3.07 -0.40 -5.74
CA ILE A 169 -3.36 0.22 -7.04
C ILE A 169 -3.38 -0.91 -8.07
N LEU A 170 -4.45 -0.96 -8.88
CA LEU A 170 -4.71 -2.03 -9.84
C LEU A 170 -4.93 -1.48 -11.24
#